data_a0ad6dd7209f5a28473803cdb3b13643
#
_entry.id   a0ad6dd7209f5a28473803cdb3b13643
#
_cell.length_a   1.000
_cell.length_b   1.000
_cell.length_c   1.000
_cell.angle_alpha   90.00
_cell.angle_beta   90.00
_cell.angle_gamma   90.00
#
_symmetry.space_group_name_H-M   'P 1'
#
loop_
_entity.id
_entity.type
_entity.pdbx_description
1 polymer ?
#
loop_
_entity_poly.entity_id
_entity_poly.type
_entity_poly.pdbx_seq_one_letter_code
_entity_poly.pdbx_strand_id
1 'polypeptide(L)'
;MTDEEKAAFVDAIQELKRNGEYQPYVDVHRKHFFHPIHQSAMFLPWHREFLHKFEIELQKVNRNVTIPYWDWTVDNSITSSIWRGNFMGAFTGLNRQLGANPFLPTRTQVKEAIDTTPYHTAPWRQVTSGFRSALEELHNGPHNWVGGSYGRSRITRRSSFLVAS
;
A
#
# COMPACT_ATOMS: atom_id res chain seq x y z
N MET A 1 -14.88 4.65 -7.53
CA MET A 1 -14.87 3.44 -8.37
C MET A 1 -16.28 2.89 -8.51
N THR A 2 -16.69 2.54 -9.71
CA THR A 2 -17.92 1.79 -9.96
C THR A 2 -17.78 0.33 -9.52
N ASP A 3 -18.86 -0.42 -9.47
CA ASP A 3 -18.79 -1.85 -9.11
C ASP A 3 -18.12 -2.69 -10.22
N GLU A 4 -18.23 -2.26 -11.49
CA GLU A 4 -17.53 -2.86 -12.63
C GLU A 4 -16.01 -2.65 -12.53
N GLU A 5 -15.56 -1.45 -12.15
CA GLU A 5 -14.13 -1.15 -11.94
C GLU A 5 -13.55 -1.97 -10.79
N LYS A 6 -14.30 -2.12 -9.68
CA LYS A 6 -13.90 -2.96 -8.55
C LYS A 6 -13.80 -4.43 -8.95
N ALA A 7 -14.80 -4.94 -9.67
CA ALA A 7 -14.81 -6.32 -10.15
C ALA A 7 -13.62 -6.58 -11.09
N ALA A 8 -13.40 -5.70 -12.07
CA ALA A 8 -12.26 -5.81 -12.99
C ALA A 8 -10.90 -5.83 -12.28
N PHE A 9 -10.71 -5.00 -11.24
CA PHE A 9 -9.51 -5.00 -10.43
C PHE A 9 -9.34 -6.31 -9.63
N VAL A 10 -10.42 -6.78 -8.98
CA VAL A 10 -10.40 -8.03 -8.20
C VAL A 10 -10.09 -9.22 -9.12
N ASP A 11 -10.73 -9.30 -10.28
CA ASP A 11 -10.50 -10.36 -11.25
C ASP A 11 -9.07 -10.36 -11.78
N ALA A 12 -8.51 -9.19 -12.08
CA ALA A 12 -7.12 -9.07 -12.54
C ALA A 12 -6.13 -9.55 -11.46
N ILE A 13 -6.32 -9.17 -10.20
CA ILE A 13 -5.48 -9.65 -9.08
C ILE A 13 -5.60 -11.17 -8.91
N GLN A 14 -6.80 -11.71 -8.98
CA GLN A 14 -7.03 -13.15 -8.85
C GLN A 14 -6.38 -13.93 -9.98
N GLU A 15 -6.42 -13.39 -11.22
CA GLU A 15 -5.71 -13.96 -12.35
C GLU A 15 -4.20 -13.98 -12.14
N LEU A 16 -3.59 -12.84 -11.72
CA LEU A 16 -2.16 -12.80 -11.43
C LEU A 16 -1.76 -13.76 -10.29
N LYS A 17 -2.65 -14.02 -9.33
CA LYS A 17 -2.41 -15.03 -8.29
C LYS A 17 -2.48 -16.45 -8.86
N ARG A 18 -3.42 -16.73 -9.75
CA ARG A 18 -3.63 -18.05 -10.33
C ARG A 18 -2.51 -18.44 -11.28
N ASN A 19 -2.00 -17.52 -12.08
CA ASN A 19 -0.92 -17.75 -13.04
C ASN A 19 0.49 -17.59 -12.45
N GLY A 20 0.61 -17.19 -11.16
CA GLY A 20 1.88 -17.06 -10.45
C GLY A 20 2.58 -15.70 -10.57
N GLU A 21 2.09 -14.80 -11.41
CA GLU A 21 2.73 -13.48 -11.68
C GLU A 21 2.58 -12.48 -10.50
N TYR A 22 1.70 -12.76 -9.54
CA TYR A 22 1.57 -11.96 -8.32
C TYR A 22 2.72 -12.17 -7.33
N GLN A 23 3.18 -13.41 -7.18
CA GLN A 23 4.15 -13.80 -6.15
C GLN A 23 5.52 -13.10 -6.30
N PRO A 24 6.07 -12.90 -7.52
CA PRO A 24 7.33 -12.15 -7.70
C PRO A 24 7.32 -10.76 -7.08
N TYR A 25 6.18 -10.04 -7.15
CA TYR A 25 6.04 -8.71 -6.56
C TYR A 25 6.10 -8.76 -5.03
N VAL A 26 5.43 -9.74 -4.42
CA VAL A 26 5.51 -9.96 -2.95
C VAL A 26 6.94 -10.27 -2.54
N ASP A 27 7.63 -11.12 -3.27
CA ASP A 27 8.99 -11.54 -2.94
C ASP A 27 10.01 -10.42 -3.11
N VAL A 28 9.90 -9.59 -4.15
CA VAL A 28 10.75 -8.42 -4.36
C VAL A 28 10.59 -7.42 -3.21
N HIS A 29 9.35 -7.05 -2.85
CA HIS A 29 9.11 -6.12 -1.74
C HIS A 29 9.64 -6.69 -0.41
N ARG A 30 9.37 -7.96 -0.13
CA ARG A 30 9.85 -8.64 1.08
C ARG A 30 11.38 -8.71 1.15
N LYS A 31 12.04 -9.06 0.04
CA LYS A 31 13.50 -9.14 -0.06
C LYS A 31 14.16 -7.80 0.26
N HIS A 32 13.56 -6.71 -0.19
CA HIS A 32 14.13 -5.37 -0.04
C HIS A 32 13.59 -4.60 1.17
N PHE A 33 12.75 -5.20 2.01
CA PHE A 33 12.12 -4.52 3.14
C PHE A 33 13.11 -3.84 4.10
N PHE A 34 14.24 -4.52 4.40
CA PHE A 34 15.30 -3.98 5.25
C PHE A 34 16.43 -3.26 4.47
N HIS A 35 16.31 -3.18 3.15
CA HIS A 35 17.21 -2.42 2.31
C HIS A 35 16.75 -0.96 2.19
N PRO A 36 17.57 -0.07 1.59
CA PRO A 36 17.27 1.37 1.55
C PRO A 36 16.09 1.75 0.63
N ILE A 37 15.06 0.91 0.55
CA ILE A 37 13.75 1.28 -0.03
C ILE A 37 12.80 1.86 1.03
N HIS A 38 13.10 1.64 2.32
CA HIS A 38 12.43 2.28 3.45
C HIS A 38 13.43 3.12 4.22
N GLN A 39 12.95 4.14 4.94
CA GLN A 39 13.75 5.06 5.74
C GLN A 39 14.90 5.73 4.96
N SER A 40 14.73 5.93 3.68
CA SER A 40 15.73 6.53 2.80
C SER A 40 15.12 7.41 1.71
N ALA A 41 15.95 8.15 0.99
CA ALA A 41 15.53 8.94 -0.17
C ALA A 41 14.89 8.09 -1.29
N MET A 42 15.14 6.78 -1.30
CA MET A 42 14.59 5.86 -2.31
C MET A 42 13.15 5.42 -2.04
N PHE A 43 12.56 5.76 -0.88
CA PHE A 43 11.23 5.30 -0.52
C PHE A 43 10.19 5.57 -1.63
N LEU A 44 9.95 6.82 -1.97
CA LEU A 44 8.94 7.17 -2.98
C LEU A 44 9.32 6.74 -4.41
N PRO A 45 10.54 7.02 -4.92
CA PRO A 45 10.92 6.62 -6.27
C PRO A 45 10.81 5.11 -6.50
N TRP A 46 11.26 4.31 -5.52
CA TRP A 46 11.22 2.86 -5.65
C TRP A 46 9.79 2.32 -5.62
N HIS A 47 8.96 2.77 -4.66
CA HIS A 47 7.57 2.32 -4.57
C HIS A 47 6.74 2.76 -5.77
N ARG A 48 6.98 3.97 -6.30
CA ARG A 48 6.32 4.44 -7.52
C ARG A 48 6.63 3.53 -8.71
N GLU A 49 7.90 3.20 -8.94
CA GLU A 49 8.30 2.29 -10.02
C GLU A 49 7.75 0.88 -9.81
N PHE A 50 7.77 0.40 -8.58
CA PHE A 50 7.22 -0.90 -8.20
C PHE A 50 5.72 -1.01 -8.52
N LEU A 51 4.95 0.00 -8.14
CA LEU A 51 3.51 0.04 -8.41
C LEU A 51 3.22 0.21 -9.90
N HIS A 52 3.99 1.03 -10.60
CA HIS A 52 3.85 1.18 -12.06
C HIS A 52 4.06 -0.16 -12.79
N LYS A 53 5.09 -0.90 -12.44
CA LYS A 53 5.32 -2.24 -12.99
C LYS A 53 4.18 -3.21 -12.67
N PHE A 54 3.68 -3.15 -11.45
CA PHE A 54 2.55 -3.99 -11.06
C PHE A 54 1.26 -3.63 -11.81
N GLU A 55 1.01 -2.34 -12.04
CA GLU A 55 -0.12 -1.89 -12.86
C GLU A 55 -0.02 -2.39 -14.30
N ILE A 56 1.18 -2.38 -14.90
CA ILE A 56 1.41 -2.97 -16.23
C ILE A 56 1.05 -4.46 -16.24
N GLU A 57 1.37 -5.23 -15.20
CA GLU A 57 0.97 -6.64 -15.12
C GLU A 57 -0.55 -6.80 -15.01
N LEU A 58 -1.23 -5.98 -14.23
CA LEU A 58 -2.69 -5.97 -14.19
C LEU A 58 -3.30 -5.66 -15.56
N GLN A 59 -2.70 -4.72 -16.30
CA GLN A 59 -3.15 -4.30 -17.62
C GLN A 59 -2.92 -5.34 -18.71
N LYS A 60 -2.05 -6.33 -18.52
CA LYS A 60 -1.96 -7.51 -19.40
C LYS A 60 -3.21 -8.39 -19.28
N VAL A 61 -3.85 -8.43 -18.10
CA VAL A 61 -5.11 -9.13 -17.89
C VAL A 61 -6.30 -8.32 -18.41
N ASN A 62 -6.37 -7.05 -18.00
CA ASN A 62 -7.40 -6.13 -18.46
C ASN A 62 -6.83 -4.70 -18.55
N ARG A 63 -6.66 -4.21 -19.78
CA ARG A 63 -6.02 -2.92 -20.08
C ARG A 63 -6.67 -1.69 -19.45
N ASN A 64 -7.90 -1.82 -18.97
CA ASN A 64 -8.66 -0.73 -18.35
C ASN A 64 -8.47 -0.70 -16.81
N VAL A 65 -7.75 -1.66 -16.25
CA VAL A 65 -7.50 -1.70 -14.80
C VAL A 65 -6.39 -0.75 -14.43
N THR A 66 -6.60 0.01 -13.36
CA THR A 66 -5.60 0.83 -12.69
C THR A 66 -5.52 0.44 -11.21
N ILE A 67 -4.41 0.72 -10.54
CA ILE A 67 -4.29 0.52 -9.11
C ILE A 67 -5.20 1.52 -8.39
N PRO A 68 -6.16 1.07 -7.58
CA PRO A 68 -7.07 1.94 -6.87
C PRO A 68 -6.35 2.67 -5.72
N TYR A 69 -6.78 3.89 -5.50
CA TYR A 69 -6.33 4.75 -4.41
C TYR A 69 -7.26 4.60 -3.19
N TRP A 70 -6.68 4.44 -2.00
CA TRP A 70 -7.42 4.46 -0.74
C TRP A 70 -7.26 5.80 -0.02
N ASP A 71 -8.30 6.63 -0.05
CA ASP A 71 -8.35 7.83 0.79
C ASP A 71 -8.77 7.46 2.22
N TRP A 72 -7.81 7.08 3.04
CA TRP A 72 -8.02 6.74 4.45
C TRP A 72 -8.50 7.93 5.30
N THR A 73 -8.41 9.17 4.80
CA THR A 73 -8.95 10.34 5.48
C THR A 73 -10.49 10.41 5.39
N VAL A 74 -11.07 9.66 4.47
CA VAL A 74 -12.50 9.54 4.21
C VAL A 74 -12.98 8.11 4.53
N ASP A 75 -12.35 7.09 3.93
CA ASP A 75 -12.68 5.68 4.11
C ASP A 75 -11.96 5.09 5.35
N ASN A 76 -12.27 5.62 6.53
CA ASN A 76 -11.56 5.35 7.79
C ASN A 76 -12.32 4.38 8.74
N SER A 77 -13.34 3.71 8.26
CA SER A 77 -14.14 2.74 9.02
C SER A 77 -13.97 1.32 8.49
N ILE A 78 -14.05 0.34 9.40
CA ILE A 78 -14.10 -1.09 9.02
C ILE A 78 -15.34 -1.42 8.17
N THR A 79 -16.36 -0.57 8.19
CA THR A 79 -17.59 -0.70 7.38
C THR A 79 -17.53 0.06 6.06
N SER A 80 -16.43 0.78 5.78
CA SER A 80 -16.26 1.50 4.51
C SER A 80 -16.39 0.56 3.31
N SER A 81 -16.89 1.09 2.20
CA SER A 81 -17.20 0.30 1.00
C SER A 81 -15.97 -0.42 0.43
N ILE A 82 -14.79 0.10 0.66
CA ILE A 82 -13.52 -0.49 0.23
C ILE A 82 -13.30 -1.91 0.82
N TRP A 83 -13.82 -2.21 2.02
CA TRP A 83 -13.62 -3.49 2.71
C TRP A 83 -14.72 -4.51 2.43
N ARG A 84 -15.69 -4.20 1.59
CA ARG A 84 -16.77 -5.13 1.23
C ARG A 84 -16.27 -6.31 0.40
N GLY A 85 -17.05 -7.40 0.43
CA GLY A 85 -16.72 -8.65 -0.27
C GLY A 85 -16.62 -8.54 -1.80
N ASN A 86 -17.17 -7.49 -2.40
CA ASN A 86 -17.06 -7.20 -3.83
C ASN A 86 -15.82 -6.37 -4.20
N PHE A 87 -14.94 -6.03 -3.24
CA PHE A 87 -13.71 -5.30 -3.49
C PHE A 87 -12.55 -5.83 -2.62
N MET A 88 -11.96 -5.03 -1.74
CA MET A 88 -10.80 -5.49 -0.95
C MET A 88 -11.13 -6.66 -0.01
N GLY A 89 -12.39 -6.78 0.43
CA GLY A 89 -12.87 -7.93 1.20
C GLY A 89 -12.92 -9.24 0.43
N ALA A 90 -12.88 -9.21 -0.90
CA ALA A 90 -12.79 -10.42 -1.74
C ALA A 90 -11.48 -11.20 -1.53
N PHE A 91 -10.42 -10.54 -1.08
CA PHE A 91 -9.12 -11.17 -0.83
C PHE A 91 -9.08 -11.79 0.57
N THR A 92 -9.35 -13.07 0.66
CA THR A 92 -9.35 -13.85 1.90
C THR A 92 -7.96 -14.39 2.27
N GLY A 93 -7.80 -14.91 3.47
CA GLY A 93 -6.55 -15.55 3.92
C GLY A 93 -5.42 -14.58 4.29
N LEU A 94 -5.68 -13.28 4.32
CA LEU A 94 -4.70 -12.23 4.63
C LEU A 94 -4.59 -11.91 6.12
N ASN A 95 -5.42 -12.53 6.96
CA ASN A 95 -5.47 -12.34 8.42
C ASN A 95 -5.55 -10.85 8.82
N ARG A 96 -6.29 -10.04 8.06
CA ARG A 96 -6.50 -8.63 8.38
C ARG A 96 -7.18 -8.47 9.74
N GLN A 97 -6.78 -7.43 10.45
CA GLN A 97 -7.34 -7.03 11.74
C GLN A 97 -7.75 -5.56 11.66
N LEU A 98 -8.69 -5.26 10.77
CA LEU A 98 -9.10 -3.90 10.45
C LEU A 98 -9.46 -3.10 11.71
N GLY A 99 -8.83 -1.95 11.88
CA GLY A 99 -9.07 -1.07 13.01
C GLY A 99 -8.45 -1.52 14.35
N ALA A 100 -7.67 -2.62 14.38
CA ALA A 100 -6.98 -3.06 15.61
C ALA A 100 -6.01 -2.00 16.15
N ASN A 101 -5.38 -1.24 15.27
CA ASN A 101 -4.74 0.02 15.60
C ASN A 101 -5.60 1.15 15.01
N PRO A 102 -6.23 1.99 15.84
CA PRO A 102 -7.21 2.96 15.36
C PRO A 102 -6.59 4.19 14.66
N PHE A 103 -5.26 4.31 14.65
CA PHE A 103 -4.59 5.49 14.08
C PHE A 103 -4.61 5.44 12.55
N LEU A 104 -5.33 6.39 11.95
CA LEU A 104 -5.21 6.77 10.55
C LEU A 104 -4.87 8.26 10.48
N PRO A 105 -3.95 8.68 9.59
CA PRO A 105 -3.61 10.08 9.44
C PRO A 105 -4.81 10.92 9.01
N THR A 106 -4.95 12.07 9.63
CA THR A 106 -5.98 13.05 9.25
C THR A 106 -5.59 13.78 7.97
N ARG A 107 -6.58 14.40 7.30
CA ARG A 107 -6.34 15.26 6.13
C ARG A 107 -5.35 16.39 6.42
N THR A 108 -5.41 16.98 7.62
CA THR A 108 -4.46 18.02 8.06
C THR A 108 -3.04 17.48 8.12
N GLN A 109 -2.82 16.33 8.74
CA GLN A 109 -1.49 15.70 8.81
C GLN A 109 -0.93 15.34 7.43
N VAL A 110 -1.78 14.83 6.54
CA VAL A 110 -1.39 14.54 5.14
C VAL A 110 -0.98 15.84 4.44
N LYS A 111 -1.75 16.92 4.59
CA LYS A 111 -1.40 18.22 4.01
C LYS A 111 -0.09 18.76 4.56
N GLU A 112 0.13 18.72 5.87
CA GLU A 112 1.37 19.14 6.52
C GLU A 112 2.58 18.35 6.00
N ALA A 113 2.42 17.04 5.79
CA ALA A 113 3.47 16.23 5.20
C ALA A 113 3.78 16.64 3.76
N ILE A 114 2.75 16.90 2.93
CA ILE A 114 2.90 17.35 1.54
C ILE A 114 3.60 18.72 1.46
N ASP A 115 3.29 19.63 2.37
CA ASP A 115 3.87 20.97 2.43
C ASP A 115 5.32 20.96 2.98
N THR A 116 5.80 19.84 3.50
CA THR A 116 7.13 19.73 4.09
C THR A 116 8.24 19.78 3.04
N THR A 117 9.22 20.64 3.25
CA THR A 117 10.42 20.76 2.39
C THR A 117 11.68 20.69 3.24
N PRO A 118 12.82 20.28 2.68
CA PRO A 118 13.02 19.69 1.35
C PRO A 118 12.49 18.24 1.26
N TYR A 119 12.65 17.62 0.09
CA TYR A 119 12.25 16.21 -0.11
C TYR A 119 12.86 15.27 0.93
N HIS A 120 14.15 15.39 1.18
CA HIS A 120 14.90 14.57 2.14
C HIS A 120 16.19 15.28 2.55
N THR A 121 16.68 15.01 3.76
CA THR A 121 17.94 15.55 4.29
C THR A 121 18.96 14.43 4.54
N ALA A 122 20.24 14.77 4.55
CA ALA A 122 21.30 13.84 4.95
C ALA A 122 21.14 13.46 6.44
N PRO A 123 21.57 12.27 6.85
CA PRO A 123 22.09 11.17 6.03
C PRO A 123 20.96 10.45 5.28
N TRP A 124 21.22 10.10 4.01
CA TRP A 124 20.22 9.63 3.04
C TRP A 124 19.59 8.26 3.35
N ARG A 125 20.04 7.57 4.37
CA ARG A 125 19.61 6.22 4.78
C ARG A 125 19.06 6.17 6.19
N GLN A 126 18.55 7.28 6.72
CA GLN A 126 17.98 7.34 8.06
C GLN A 126 16.65 8.09 8.04
N VAL A 127 15.87 7.90 9.11
CA VAL A 127 14.74 8.78 9.38
C VAL A 127 15.28 10.14 9.74
N THR A 128 15.06 11.10 8.86
CA THR A 128 15.52 12.49 9.00
C THR A 128 14.33 13.42 8.79
N SER A 129 14.56 14.71 8.67
CA SER A 129 13.52 15.66 8.29
C SER A 129 13.26 15.63 6.79
N GLY A 130 12.14 16.24 6.36
CA GLY A 130 11.75 16.39 4.98
C GLY A 130 10.49 15.62 4.60
N PHE A 131 9.94 15.96 3.43
CA PHE A 131 8.69 15.39 2.90
C PHE A 131 8.66 13.86 2.96
N ARG A 132 9.72 13.20 2.46
CA ARG A 132 9.80 11.75 2.44
C ARG A 132 9.62 11.13 3.84
N SER A 133 10.33 11.66 4.85
CA SER A 133 10.21 11.15 6.22
C SER A 133 8.83 11.36 6.81
N ALA A 134 8.25 12.54 6.63
CA ALA A 134 6.91 12.86 7.11
C ALA A 134 5.86 11.92 6.46
N LEU A 135 5.92 11.76 5.14
CA LEU A 135 4.98 10.90 4.41
C LEU A 135 5.14 9.42 4.76
N GLU A 136 6.39 8.92 4.86
CA GLU A 136 6.63 7.52 5.21
C GLU A 136 6.14 7.20 6.63
N GLU A 137 6.24 8.13 7.56
CA GLU A 137 5.69 7.96 8.91
C GLU A 137 4.17 7.85 8.90
N LEU A 138 3.50 8.74 8.17
CA LEU A 138 2.05 8.69 8.01
C LEU A 138 1.59 7.39 7.33
N HIS A 139 2.29 6.95 6.29
CA HIS A 139 2.04 5.70 5.57
C HIS A 139 2.04 4.45 6.49
N ASN A 140 2.75 4.47 7.60
CA ASN A 140 2.72 3.37 8.56
C ASN A 140 1.37 3.22 9.27
N GLY A 141 0.60 4.30 9.39
CA GLY A 141 -0.74 4.30 10.00
C GLY A 141 -1.69 3.33 9.31
N PRO A 142 -1.96 3.48 8.00
CA PRO A 142 -2.77 2.56 7.21
C PRO A 142 -2.31 1.09 7.30
N HIS A 143 -1.00 0.81 7.24
CA HIS A 143 -0.50 -0.56 7.41
C HIS A 143 -0.89 -1.15 8.76
N ASN A 144 -0.69 -0.39 9.85
CA ASN A 144 -1.03 -0.84 11.19
C ASN A 144 -2.54 -0.94 11.39
N TRP A 145 -3.33 -0.07 10.76
CA TRP A 145 -4.78 -0.11 10.82
C TRP A 145 -5.37 -1.36 10.13
N VAL A 146 -4.82 -1.74 8.97
CA VAL A 146 -5.19 -3.00 8.30
C VAL A 146 -4.74 -4.21 9.10
N GLY A 147 -3.59 -4.12 9.75
CA GLY A 147 -3.07 -5.11 10.67
C GLY A 147 -2.79 -6.48 10.04
N GLY A 148 -2.71 -7.51 10.87
CA GLY A 148 -2.46 -8.88 10.44
C GLY A 148 -1.14 -9.03 9.73
N SER A 149 -1.14 -9.59 8.52
CA SER A 149 0.06 -9.76 7.69
C SER A 149 0.64 -8.44 7.15
N TYR A 150 -0.07 -7.33 7.33
CA TYR A 150 0.31 -5.99 6.88
C TYR A 150 0.92 -5.11 7.98
N GLY A 151 0.74 -5.47 9.25
CA GLY A 151 1.26 -4.68 10.37
C GLY A 151 2.78 -4.77 10.51
N ARG A 152 3.42 -3.66 10.91
CA ARG A 152 4.89 -3.56 11.11
C ARG A 152 5.47 -4.62 12.04
N SER A 153 4.70 -5.10 13.02
CA SER A 153 5.19 -6.02 14.06
C SER A 153 5.27 -7.48 13.63
N ARG A 154 4.75 -7.82 12.46
CA ARG A 154 4.77 -9.19 11.94
C ARG A 154 5.15 -9.20 10.47
N ILE A 155 6.43 -9.04 10.19
CA ILE A 155 7.02 -9.40 8.89
C ILE A 155 7.00 -10.93 8.80
N THR A 156 5.81 -11.49 8.76
CA THR A 156 5.61 -12.90 8.53
C THR A 156 5.45 -13.16 7.04
N ARG A 157 5.83 -14.33 6.62
CA ARG A 157 6.07 -14.85 5.26
C ARG A 157 4.96 -14.67 4.20
N ARG A 158 3.96 -13.80 4.40
CA ARG A 158 2.80 -13.60 3.50
C ARG A 158 2.39 -12.13 3.39
N SER A 159 3.35 -11.26 3.13
CA SER A 159 3.04 -9.83 2.89
C SER A 159 2.41 -9.67 1.50
N SER A 160 1.12 -9.42 1.44
CA SER A 160 0.53 -8.86 0.24
C SER A 160 0.61 -7.34 0.36
N PHE A 161 1.19 -6.67 -0.64
CA PHE A 161 1.47 -5.24 -0.66
C PHE A 161 0.28 -4.36 -1.09
N LEU A 162 -0.91 -4.95 -1.24
CA LEU A 162 -2.12 -4.29 -1.73
C LEU A 162 -2.79 -3.37 -0.70
N VAL A 163 -2.03 -2.63 0.07
CA VAL A 163 -2.61 -1.62 0.95
C VAL A 163 -1.69 -0.41 1.01
N ALA A 164 -2.20 0.68 0.58
CA ALA A 164 -1.66 2.02 0.69
C ALA A 164 -0.51 2.35 -0.27
N SER A 165 -0.87 2.87 -1.37
CA SER A 165 -0.09 3.84 -2.14
C SER A 165 -0.86 5.11 -2.23
#